data_5ec0474c334c977255530de7eaf08b62
#
_entry.id   5ec0474c334c977255530de7eaf08b62
#
_cell.length_a   1.000
_cell.length_b   1.000
_cell.length_c   1.000
_cell.angle_alpha   90.00
_cell.angle_beta   90.00
_cell.angle_gamma   90.00
#
_symmetry.space_group_name_H-M   'P 1'
#
loop_
_entity.id
_entity.type
_entity.pdbx_description
1 polymer ?
#
loop_
_entity_poly.entity_id
_entity_poly.type
_entity_poly.pdbx_seq_one_letter_code
_entity_poly.pdbx_strand_id
1 'polypeptide(L)'
;MRAVRLESIGSLTMRSVEKPVAGPGELLVRVAVAGICGSDRHMYKGEYPTAIPVTLGHEFCGIVEEIGDTVTRFTGGELVTVDPNIACGTCRACTQARPNLCESLTAIGVTRDGGFAEYVAVPQAQAFILPAGLDPVHGAFSEPLACCIHAIDKARIRPGDSVAILGGGVIGLLMVQLARLAGAGEIILITRQQSRRQTALRLGATHAFDPASETIASVREVTKGGADVVIECAGVSDTLQSGLKMARRGGTFVLFGVTPAGVEVPVLPFDLLVNEVDIRPAYLNPFTHSRAAAMVASGALELDALVTKTIGLEEVADVVGNAPLPGEIKVIVRP
;
A
#
# COMPACT_ATOMS: atom_id res chain seq x y z
N MET A 1 16.75 -20.08 10.34
CA MET A 1 16.68 -19.07 9.28
C MET A 1 16.94 -17.67 9.81
N ARG A 2 17.37 -16.74 8.96
CA ARG A 2 17.50 -15.32 9.33
C ARG A 2 16.14 -14.64 9.24
N ALA A 3 15.84 -13.74 10.20
CA ALA A 3 14.64 -12.92 10.21
C ALA A 3 14.90 -11.60 10.93
N VAL A 4 14.24 -10.53 10.53
CA VAL A 4 14.31 -9.21 11.19
C VAL A 4 13.05 -9.01 12.03
N ARG A 5 13.22 -9.01 13.35
CA ARG A 5 12.13 -9.01 14.31
C ARG A 5 12.02 -7.69 15.07
N LEU A 6 10.81 -7.22 15.22
CA LEU A 6 10.45 -6.16 16.15
C LEU A 6 10.32 -6.79 17.55
N GLU A 7 11.35 -6.62 18.36
CA GLU A 7 11.43 -7.20 19.71
C GLU A 7 10.70 -6.34 20.76
N SER A 8 10.72 -5.05 20.55
CA SER A 8 9.99 -4.03 21.30
C SER A 8 9.86 -2.76 20.47
N ILE A 9 9.02 -1.81 20.90
CA ILE A 9 8.95 -0.49 20.24
C ILE A 9 10.36 0.12 20.17
N GLY A 10 10.76 0.54 18.97
CA GLY A 10 12.09 1.11 18.71
C GLY A 10 13.24 0.09 18.63
N SER A 11 12.96 -1.22 18.69
CA SER A 11 13.97 -2.26 18.64
C SER A 11 13.66 -3.30 17.56
N LEU A 12 14.23 -3.10 16.37
CA LEU A 12 14.15 -4.02 15.24
C LEU A 12 15.53 -4.66 15.05
N THR A 13 15.62 -5.98 15.15
CA THR A 13 16.91 -6.69 15.13
C THR A 13 16.88 -7.94 14.26
N MET A 14 17.98 -8.21 13.57
CA MET A 14 18.14 -9.49 12.88
C MET A 14 18.41 -10.61 13.89
N ARG A 15 17.70 -11.74 13.71
CA ARG A 15 17.78 -12.94 14.55
C ARG A 15 17.96 -14.19 13.71
N SER A 16 18.58 -15.17 14.31
CA SER A 16 18.46 -16.57 13.86
C SER A 16 17.27 -17.19 14.58
N VAL A 17 16.26 -17.57 13.82
CA VAL A 17 15.03 -18.18 14.33
C VAL A 17 14.82 -19.56 13.71
N GLU A 18 13.97 -20.37 14.29
CA GLU A 18 13.56 -21.65 13.69
C GLU A 18 12.85 -21.42 12.35
N LYS A 19 13.15 -22.25 11.35
CA LYS A 19 12.44 -22.24 10.06
C LYS A 19 10.99 -22.71 10.31
N PRO A 20 9.97 -21.94 9.91
CA PRO A 20 8.59 -22.38 10.09
C PRO A 20 8.31 -23.64 9.27
N VAL A 21 7.36 -24.43 9.74
CA VAL A 21 6.83 -25.61 9.03
C VAL A 21 5.44 -25.24 8.53
N ALA A 22 5.13 -25.66 7.29
CA ALA A 22 3.80 -25.48 6.74
C ALA A 22 2.78 -26.36 7.51
N GLY A 23 1.89 -25.72 8.23
CA GLY A 23 0.75 -26.37 8.88
C GLY A 23 -0.31 -26.85 7.89
N PRO A 24 -1.37 -27.55 8.35
CA PRO A 24 -2.48 -27.93 7.48
C PRO A 24 -3.10 -26.71 6.81
N GLY A 25 -3.20 -26.74 5.46
CA GLY A 25 -3.72 -25.63 4.65
C GLY A 25 -2.76 -24.45 4.47
N GLU A 26 -1.52 -24.57 4.92
CA GLU A 26 -0.48 -23.55 4.77
C GLU A 26 0.57 -23.95 3.73
N LEU A 27 1.23 -22.95 3.19
CA LEU A 27 2.40 -23.05 2.32
C LEU A 27 3.61 -22.55 3.10
N LEU A 28 4.77 -23.16 2.90
CA LEU A 28 6.05 -22.57 3.25
C LEU A 28 6.55 -21.81 2.02
N VAL A 29 6.59 -20.50 2.12
CA VAL A 29 7.08 -19.64 1.05
C VAL A 29 8.52 -19.22 1.37
N ARG A 30 9.45 -19.56 0.45
CA ARG A 30 10.80 -19.00 0.46
C ARG A 30 10.72 -17.60 -0.16
N VAL A 31 10.97 -16.59 0.67
CA VAL A 31 10.86 -15.20 0.26
C VAL A 31 11.96 -14.87 -0.76
N ALA A 32 11.56 -14.41 -1.93
CA ALA A 32 12.48 -13.90 -2.94
C ALA A 32 12.78 -12.42 -2.76
N VAL A 33 11.72 -11.65 -2.43
CA VAL A 33 11.81 -10.22 -2.15
C VAL A 33 10.69 -9.80 -1.20
N ALA A 34 10.94 -8.72 -0.44
CA ALA A 34 9.92 -8.00 0.31
C ALA A 34 10.07 -6.49 0.10
N GLY A 35 8.97 -5.73 0.16
CA GLY A 35 8.97 -4.28 0.11
C GLY A 35 8.93 -3.67 1.50
N ILE A 36 9.65 -2.56 1.73
CA ILE A 36 9.48 -1.75 2.93
C ILE A 36 8.32 -0.79 2.72
N CYS A 37 7.37 -0.81 3.67
CA CYS A 37 6.19 0.05 3.72
C CYS A 37 6.37 1.18 4.74
N GLY A 38 5.61 2.27 4.58
CA GLY A 38 5.51 3.31 5.60
C GLY A 38 4.97 2.79 6.93
N SER A 39 4.06 1.81 6.90
CA SER A 39 3.50 1.17 8.10
C SER A 39 4.54 0.40 8.92
N ASP A 40 5.60 -0.15 8.33
CA ASP A 40 6.69 -0.78 9.08
C ASP A 40 7.36 0.24 10.02
N ARG A 41 7.51 1.51 9.55
CA ARG A 41 8.05 2.61 10.37
C ARG A 41 7.08 3.04 11.47
N HIS A 42 5.77 3.02 11.20
CA HIS A 42 4.74 3.29 12.21
C HIS A 42 4.70 2.19 13.28
N MET A 43 4.81 0.92 12.89
CA MET A 43 4.93 -0.21 13.82
C MET A 43 6.19 -0.13 14.68
N TYR A 44 7.34 0.19 14.06
CA TYR A 44 8.60 0.40 14.77
C TYR A 44 8.49 1.48 15.86
N LYS A 45 7.75 2.56 15.59
CA LYS A 45 7.53 3.67 16.52
C LYS A 45 6.40 3.42 17.53
N GLY A 46 5.62 2.35 17.38
CA GLY A 46 4.44 2.08 18.21
C GLY A 46 3.22 2.93 17.85
N GLU A 47 3.19 3.53 16.67
CA GLU A 47 2.11 4.36 16.14
C GLU A 47 1.02 3.53 15.42
N TYR A 48 1.27 2.24 15.18
CA TYR A 48 0.35 1.31 14.54
C TYR A 48 0.26 -0.01 15.33
N PRO A 49 -0.95 -0.54 15.60
CA PRO A 49 -1.12 -1.78 16.35
C PRO A 49 -0.38 -2.95 15.69
N THR A 50 0.48 -3.62 16.45
CA THR A 50 1.24 -4.78 16.00
C THR A 50 1.46 -5.76 17.14
N ALA A 51 1.67 -7.03 16.83
CA ALA A 51 2.16 -7.99 17.80
C ALA A 51 3.65 -7.75 18.08
N ILE A 52 4.08 -8.00 19.30
CA ILE A 52 5.49 -7.93 19.70
C ILE A 52 5.78 -9.14 20.62
N PRO A 53 6.81 -9.95 20.34
CA PRO A 53 7.72 -9.84 19.19
C PRO A 53 7.11 -10.38 17.89
N VAL A 54 7.48 -9.80 16.72
CA VAL A 54 7.02 -10.24 15.40
C VAL A 54 8.07 -9.95 14.33
N THR A 55 8.18 -10.81 13.31
CA THR A 55 8.92 -10.52 12.09
C THR A 55 8.07 -9.62 11.19
N LEU A 56 8.56 -8.43 10.84
CA LEU A 56 7.83 -7.49 9.97
C LEU A 56 7.89 -7.91 8.49
N GLY A 57 7.33 -7.08 7.62
CA GLY A 57 7.31 -7.24 6.15
C GLY A 57 6.04 -7.92 5.66
N HIS A 58 5.10 -7.11 5.16
CA HIS A 58 3.79 -7.55 4.69
C HIS A 58 3.61 -7.43 3.17
N GLU A 59 4.59 -6.86 2.47
CA GLU A 59 4.61 -6.72 1.01
C GLU A 59 5.68 -7.65 0.43
N PHE A 60 5.39 -8.93 0.19
CA PHE A 60 6.41 -9.88 -0.26
C PHE A 60 5.93 -10.83 -1.38
N CYS A 61 6.92 -11.34 -2.10
CA CYS A 61 6.78 -12.32 -3.16
C CYS A 61 7.84 -13.41 -2.98
N GLY A 62 7.50 -14.65 -3.29
CA GLY A 62 8.42 -15.77 -3.09
C GLY A 62 7.98 -17.04 -3.82
N ILE A 63 8.74 -18.09 -3.60
CA ILE A 63 8.53 -19.42 -4.21
C ILE A 63 7.91 -20.34 -3.15
N VAL A 64 6.86 -21.05 -3.52
CA VAL A 64 6.32 -22.13 -2.68
C VAL A 64 7.35 -23.25 -2.60
N GLU A 65 7.92 -23.48 -1.43
CA GLU A 65 8.97 -24.48 -1.22
C GLU A 65 8.39 -25.79 -0.65
N GLU A 66 7.45 -25.69 0.30
CA GLU A 66 6.76 -26.83 0.88
C GLU A 66 5.26 -26.55 0.97
N ILE A 67 4.46 -27.59 0.90
CA ILE A 67 3.00 -27.53 1.07
C ILE A 67 2.59 -28.38 2.26
N GLY A 68 1.75 -27.82 3.13
CA GLY A 68 1.17 -28.55 4.25
C GLY A 68 0.02 -29.47 3.83
N ASP A 69 -0.41 -30.33 4.74
CA ASP A 69 -1.56 -31.17 4.52
C ASP A 69 -2.81 -30.35 4.17
N THR A 70 -3.71 -30.92 3.38
CA THR A 70 -4.97 -30.27 2.94
C THR A 70 -4.80 -29.10 1.95
N VAL A 71 -3.58 -28.78 1.52
CA VAL A 71 -3.36 -27.83 0.42
C VAL A 71 -3.77 -28.47 -0.90
N THR A 72 -4.59 -27.77 -1.68
CA THR A 72 -5.16 -28.31 -2.94
C THR A 72 -4.88 -27.44 -4.16
N ARG A 73 -4.46 -26.18 -3.95
CA ARG A 73 -4.28 -25.19 -5.03
C ARG A 73 -2.84 -25.05 -5.51
N PHE A 74 -1.89 -25.66 -4.83
CA PHE A 74 -0.45 -25.53 -5.09
C PHE A 74 0.21 -26.89 -5.15
N THR A 75 1.30 -26.99 -5.90
CA THR A 75 2.09 -28.21 -6.10
C THR A 75 3.54 -28.07 -5.65
N GLY A 76 3.98 -26.83 -5.37
CA GLY A 76 5.36 -26.46 -5.05
C GLY A 76 6.12 -25.95 -6.28
N GLY A 77 6.94 -24.93 -6.06
CA GLY A 77 7.72 -24.27 -7.12
C GLY A 77 7.03 -23.05 -7.76
N GLU A 78 5.77 -22.79 -7.45
CA GLU A 78 5.06 -21.61 -7.96
C GLU A 78 5.62 -20.31 -7.37
N LEU A 79 5.75 -19.28 -8.21
CA LEU A 79 5.95 -17.91 -7.77
C LEU A 79 4.62 -17.36 -7.24
N VAL A 80 4.61 -16.83 -6.02
CA VAL A 80 3.41 -16.30 -5.37
C VAL A 80 3.62 -14.93 -4.79
N THR A 81 2.58 -14.10 -4.84
CA THR A 81 2.42 -12.91 -3.99
C THR A 81 1.39 -13.20 -2.90
N VAL A 82 1.43 -12.48 -1.80
CA VAL A 82 0.65 -12.79 -0.62
C VAL A 82 -0.20 -11.60 -0.18
N ASP A 83 -1.51 -11.83 -0.03
CA ASP A 83 -2.38 -10.92 0.72
C ASP A 83 -2.13 -11.14 2.22
N PRO A 84 -1.55 -10.16 2.93
CA PRO A 84 -1.23 -10.36 4.34
C PRO A 84 -2.46 -10.48 5.24
N ASN A 85 -3.62 -9.98 4.83
CA ASN A 85 -4.80 -9.79 5.65
C ASN A 85 -5.64 -11.07 5.79
N ILE A 86 -5.72 -11.62 7.00
CA ILE A 86 -6.44 -12.86 7.30
C ILE A 86 -7.67 -12.51 8.14
N ALA A 87 -8.85 -12.57 7.50
CA ALA A 87 -10.13 -12.34 8.15
C ALA A 87 -10.71 -13.65 8.71
N CYS A 88 -11.53 -13.56 9.77
CA CYS A 88 -12.13 -14.74 10.40
C CYS A 88 -13.22 -15.43 9.56
N GLY A 89 -13.80 -14.73 8.57
CA GLY A 89 -14.86 -15.25 7.70
C GLY A 89 -16.26 -15.29 8.32
N THR A 90 -16.42 -15.15 9.64
CA THR A 90 -17.68 -15.42 10.36
C THR A 90 -18.28 -14.22 11.07
N CYS A 91 -17.52 -13.16 11.39
CA CYS A 91 -18.05 -11.96 12.04
C CYS A 91 -18.98 -11.17 11.10
N ARG A 92 -19.71 -10.22 11.66
CA ARG A 92 -20.66 -9.38 10.91
C ARG A 92 -20.02 -8.70 9.69
N ALA A 93 -18.82 -8.16 9.84
CA ALA A 93 -18.12 -7.50 8.74
C ALA A 93 -17.79 -8.49 7.61
N CYS A 94 -17.28 -9.67 7.95
CA CYS A 94 -16.94 -10.71 6.98
C CYS A 94 -18.16 -11.21 6.22
N THR A 95 -19.27 -11.48 6.93
CA THR A 95 -20.53 -11.95 6.30
C THR A 95 -21.21 -10.88 5.42
N GLN A 96 -20.83 -9.61 5.58
CA GLN A 96 -21.24 -8.48 4.73
C GLN A 96 -20.22 -8.16 3.64
N ALA A 97 -19.29 -9.08 3.32
CA ALA A 97 -18.23 -8.90 2.33
C ALA A 97 -17.30 -7.70 2.61
N ARG A 98 -17.01 -7.43 3.89
CA ARG A 98 -16.12 -6.38 4.35
C ARG A 98 -14.98 -6.96 5.22
N PRO A 99 -14.16 -7.90 4.69
CA PRO A 99 -13.15 -8.63 5.48
C PRO A 99 -12.08 -7.70 6.07
N ASN A 100 -11.81 -6.56 5.43
CA ASN A 100 -10.90 -5.53 5.92
C ASN A 100 -11.36 -4.88 7.25
N LEU A 101 -12.63 -5.05 7.65
CA LEU A 101 -13.20 -4.58 8.91
C LEU A 101 -13.48 -5.75 9.86
N CYS A 102 -12.81 -6.89 9.67
CA CYS A 102 -12.96 -8.06 10.54
C CYS A 102 -12.56 -7.72 11.98
N GLU A 103 -13.42 -8.13 12.95
CA GLU A 103 -13.19 -7.90 14.38
C GLU A 103 -11.97 -8.67 14.92
N SER A 104 -11.61 -9.79 14.27
CA SER A 104 -10.45 -10.63 14.59
C SER A 104 -9.44 -10.65 13.43
N LEU A 105 -9.23 -9.51 12.78
CA LEU A 105 -8.28 -9.41 11.69
C LEU A 105 -6.87 -9.68 12.18
N THR A 106 -6.17 -10.61 11.51
CA THR A 106 -4.72 -10.79 11.69
C THR A 106 -4.03 -10.51 10.36
N ALA A 107 -2.73 -10.15 10.42
CA ALA A 107 -1.98 -9.86 9.22
C ALA A 107 -0.54 -10.37 9.31
N ILE A 108 -0.08 -11.01 8.23
CA ILE A 108 1.30 -11.47 8.05
C ILE A 108 2.21 -10.24 7.97
N GLY A 109 3.29 -10.22 8.75
CA GLY A 109 4.19 -9.07 8.86
C GLY A 109 3.69 -7.94 9.78
N VAL A 110 2.57 -8.14 10.48
CA VAL A 110 1.99 -7.18 11.44
C VAL A 110 1.65 -7.86 12.76
N THR A 111 0.78 -8.89 12.74
CA THR A 111 0.37 -9.67 13.92
C THR A 111 0.79 -11.12 13.85
N ARG A 112 1.33 -11.55 12.70
CA ARG A 112 1.98 -12.84 12.44
C ARG A 112 3.30 -12.56 11.76
N ASP A 113 4.28 -13.49 11.89
CA ASP A 113 5.60 -13.34 11.26
C ASP A 113 5.50 -13.19 9.74
N GLY A 114 6.29 -12.26 9.19
CA GLY A 114 6.21 -11.79 7.81
C GLY A 114 7.49 -11.95 6.99
N GLY A 115 7.56 -11.21 5.88
CA GLY A 115 8.51 -11.37 4.79
C GLY A 115 9.91 -10.77 4.98
N PHE A 116 10.21 -10.09 6.09
CA PHE A 116 11.60 -9.74 6.40
C PHE A 116 12.32 -10.94 7.01
N ALA A 117 12.25 -12.06 6.31
CA ALA A 117 12.81 -13.36 6.66
C ALA A 117 13.07 -14.20 5.40
N GLU A 118 13.87 -15.25 5.54
CA GLU A 118 14.13 -16.19 4.44
C GLU A 118 12.89 -17.03 4.10
N TYR A 119 12.01 -17.32 5.07
CA TYR A 119 10.81 -18.14 4.90
C TYR A 119 9.63 -17.62 5.72
N VAL A 120 8.43 -17.81 5.18
CA VAL A 120 7.15 -17.46 5.84
C VAL A 120 6.14 -18.58 5.65
N ALA A 121 5.42 -18.96 6.71
CA ALA A 121 4.24 -19.83 6.61
C ALA A 121 3.01 -19.00 6.22
N VAL A 122 2.34 -19.36 5.14
CA VAL A 122 1.25 -18.59 4.53
C VAL A 122 0.02 -19.49 4.32
N PRO A 123 -1.16 -19.14 4.83
CA PRO A 123 -2.38 -19.87 4.46
C PRO A 123 -2.61 -19.85 2.94
N GLN A 124 -2.94 -21.00 2.34
CA GLN A 124 -3.12 -21.10 0.89
C GLN A 124 -4.15 -20.11 0.31
N ALA A 125 -5.12 -19.69 1.13
CA ALA A 125 -6.13 -18.70 0.72
C ALA A 125 -5.55 -17.30 0.48
N GLN A 126 -4.40 -17.00 1.10
CA GLN A 126 -3.72 -15.70 1.03
C GLN A 126 -2.67 -15.64 -0.09
N ALA A 127 -2.34 -16.77 -0.71
CA ALA A 127 -1.35 -16.84 -1.78
C ALA A 127 -1.99 -16.78 -3.17
N PHE A 128 -1.40 -15.97 -4.06
CA PHE A 128 -1.83 -15.76 -5.43
C PHE A 128 -0.67 -16.07 -6.38
N ILE A 129 -0.90 -17.03 -7.30
CA ILE A 129 0.11 -17.46 -8.28
C ILE A 129 0.38 -16.32 -9.27
N LEU A 130 1.65 -16.09 -9.52
CA LEU A 130 2.15 -15.19 -10.55
C LEU A 130 2.74 -15.98 -11.72
N PRO A 131 2.80 -15.41 -12.93
CA PRO A 131 3.40 -16.08 -14.09
C PRO A 131 4.84 -16.51 -13.83
N ALA A 132 5.21 -17.68 -14.31
CA ALA A 132 6.59 -18.12 -14.30
C ALA A 132 7.46 -17.13 -15.10
N GLY A 133 8.61 -16.75 -14.52
CA GLY A 133 9.52 -15.79 -15.14
C GLY A 133 9.21 -14.32 -14.88
N LEU A 134 8.13 -13.98 -14.17
CA LEU A 134 7.92 -12.62 -13.68
C LEU A 134 9.02 -12.26 -12.67
N ASP A 135 9.56 -11.03 -12.76
CA ASP A 135 10.49 -10.55 -11.73
C ASP A 135 9.78 -10.50 -10.37
N PRO A 136 10.28 -11.21 -9.35
CA PRO A 136 9.71 -11.18 -8.01
C PRO A 136 9.57 -9.76 -7.42
N VAL A 137 10.41 -8.82 -7.83
CA VAL A 137 10.31 -7.40 -7.43
C VAL A 137 8.94 -6.84 -7.79
N HIS A 138 8.45 -7.12 -8.98
CA HIS A 138 7.10 -6.70 -9.39
C HIS A 138 6.02 -7.39 -8.54
N GLY A 139 6.21 -8.67 -8.21
CA GLY A 139 5.31 -9.42 -7.36
C GLY A 139 5.10 -8.80 -5.97
N ALA A 140 6.14 -8.20 -5.38
CA ALA A 140 6.05 -7.51 -4.10
C ALA A 140 5.20 -6.22 -4.14
N PHE A 141 4.96 -5.64 -5.32
CA PHE A 141 4.03 -4.52 -5.48
C PHE A 141 2.56 -4.93 -5.44
N SER A 142 2.22 -6.22 -5.48
CA SER A 142 0.82 -6.66 -5.51
C SER A 142 0.05 -6.20 -4.27
N GLU A 143 0.67 -6.22 -3.09
CA GLU A 143 0.01 -5.80 -1.86
C GLU A 143 -0.31 -4.28 -1.87
N PRO A 144 0.67 -3.36 -2.00
CA PRO A 144 0.35 -1.94 -2.03
C PRO A 144 -0.54 -1.55 -3.22
N LEU A 145 -0.42 -2.23 -4.35
CA LEU A 145 -1.31 -2.04 -5.50
C LEU A 145 -2.74 -2.48 -5.18
N ALA A 146 -2.93 -3.57 -4.45
CA ALA A 146 -4.25 -4.03 -4.04
C ALA A 146 -4.96 -3.00 -3.15
N CYS A 147 -4.22 -2.36 -2.23
CA CYS A 147 -4.72 -1.23 -1.43
C CYS A 147 -5.08 -0.04 -2.32
N CYS A 148 -4.24 0.31 -3.30
CA CYS A 148 -4.52 1.38 -4.26
C CYS A 148 -5.76 1.09 -5.10
N ILE A 149 -5.95 -0.14 -5.57
CA ILE A 149 -7.15 -0.55 -6.32
C ILE A 149 -8.42 -0.36 -5.48
N HIS A 150 -8.39 -0.72 -4.18
CA HIS A 150 -9.52 -0.46 -3.30
C HIS A 150 -9.86 1.03 -3.20
N ALA A 151 -8.84 1.89 -3.11
CA ALA A 151 -9.07 3.34 -3.07
C ALA A 151 -9.62 3.88 -4.41
N ILE A 152 -9.13 3.37 -5.55
CA ILE A 152 -9.68 3.72 -6.88
C ILE A 152 -11.15 3.26 -7.01
N ASP A 153 -11.50 2.07 -6.53
CA ASP A 153 -12.88 1.61 -6.49
C ASP A 153 -13.76 2.54 -5.63
N LYS A 154 -13.23 3.05 -4.52
CA LYS A 154 -13.91 4.07 -3.69
C LYS A 154 -13.99 5.43 -4.38
N ALA A 155 -12.98 5.80 -5.13
CA ALA A 155 -12.92 7.06 -5.88
C ALA A 155 -14.00 7.15 -6.96
N ARG A 156 -14.36 6.03 -7.59
CA ARG A 156 -15.35 5.94 -8.69
C ARG A 156 -15.02 6.87 -9.85
N ILE A 157 -13.75 6.92 -10.22
CA ILE A 157 -13.26 7.75 -11.34
C ILE A 157 -14.00 7.36 -12.62
N ARG A 158 -14.47 8.35 -13.35
CA ARG A 158 -15.09 8.21 -14.67
C ARG A 158 -14.14 8.70 -15.75
N PRO A 159 -14.21 8.18 -16.97
CA PRO A 159 -13.44 8.73 -18.08
C PRO A 159 -13.67 10.24 -18.23
N GLY A 160 -12.57 11.00 -18.24
CA GLY A 160 -12.58 12.46 -18.32
C GLY A 160 -12.59 13.19 -16.98
N ASP A 161 -12.80 12.52 -15.84
CA ASP A 161 -12.71 13.16 -14.51
C ASP A 161 -11.31 13.72 -14.25
N SER A 162 -11.25 14.77 -13.46
CA SER A 162 -10.02 15.33 -12.90
C SER A 162 -9.70 14.71 -11.55
N VAL A 163 -8.43 14.30 -11.36
CA VAL A 163 -7.97 13.62 -10.14
C VAL A 163 -6.79 14.36 -9.54
N ALA A 164 -6.91 14.86 -8.31
CA ALA A 164 -5.81 15.43 -7.54
C ALA A 164 -5.31 14.41 -6.50
N ILE A 165 -4.00 14.15 -6.48
CA ILE A 165 -3.35 13.17 -5.62
C ILE A 165 -2.36 13.89 -4.71
N LEU A 166 -2.56 13.82 -3.39
CA LEU A 166 -1.70 14.44 -2.40
C LEU A 166 -0.75 13.40 -1.81
N GLY A 167 0.54 13.61 -2.02
CA GLY A 167 1.61 12.69 -1.59
C GLY A 167 2.25 11.96 -2.77
N GLY A 168 3.57 12.16 -2.97
CA GLY A 168 4.35 11.56 -4.06
C GLY A 168 5.20 10.37 -3.61
N GLY A 169 4.76 9.59 -2.62
CA GLY A 169 5.36 8.31 -2.26
C GLY A 169 4.99 7.22 -3.27
N VAL A 170 5.40 5.98 -3.00
CA VAL A 170 5.05 4.82 -3.85
C VAL A 170 3.55 4.74 -4.12
N ILE A 171 2.73 4.98 -3.10
CA ILE A 171 1.27 4.96 -3.21
C ILE A 171 0.76 6.03 -4.18
N GLY A 172 1.16 7.30 -4.00
CA GLY A 172 0.72 8.38 -4.89
C GLY A 172 1.15 8.16 -6.34
N LEU A 173 2.34 7.59 -6.57
CA LEU A 173 2.82 7.27 -7.92
C LEU A 173 2.10 6.06 -8.53
N LEU A 174 1.67 5.09 -7.74
CA LEU A 174 0.75 4.03 -8.19
C LEU A 174 -0.64 4.61 -8.50
N MET A 175 -1.15 5.54 -7.67
CA MET A 175 -2.44 6.20 -7.93
C MET A 175 -2.44 7.02 -9.23
N VAL A 176 -1.32 7.68 -9.58
CA VAL A 176 -1.17 8.36 -10.89
C VAL A 176 -1.40 7.39 -12.04
N GLN A 177 -0.75 6.24 -12.00
CA GLN A 177 -0.88 5.23 -13.05
C GLN A 177 -2.29 4.61 -13.10
N LEU A 178 -2.87 4.32 -11.92
CA LEU A 178 -4.22 3.79 -11.82
C LEU A 178 -5.29 4.80 -12.26
N ALA A 179 -5.16 6.09 -11.94
CA ALA A 179 -6.05 7.13 -12.41
C ALA A 179 -6.01 7.25 -13.95
N ARG A 180 -4.81 7.16 -14.55
CA ARG A 180 -4.65 7.10 -16.01
C ARG A 180 -5.36 5.89 -16.60
N LEU A 181 -5.18 4.70 -16.03
CA LEU A 181 -5.84 3.47 -16.49
C LEU A 181 -7.36 3.52 -16.31
N ALA A 182 -7.86 4.26 -15.30
CA ALA A 182 -9.29 4.51 -15.11
C ALA A 182 -9.87 5.54 -16.10
N GLY A 183 -9.02 6.19 -16.91
CA GLY A 183 -9.44 7.16 -17.94
C GLY A 183 -9.60 8.58 -17.43
N ALA A 184 -8.96 8.95 -16.32
CA ALA A 184 -8.95 10.34 -15.85
C ALA A 184 -8.40 11.29 -16.93
N GLY A 185 -9.04 12.44 -17.09
CA GLY A 185 -8.64 13.47 -18.09
C GLY A 185 -7.49 14.33 -17.58
N GLU A 186 -7.60 14.81 -16.34
CA GLU A 186 -6.55 15.57 -15.66
C GLU A 186 -6.06 14.78 -14.44
N ILE A 187 -4.76 14.58 -14.31
CA ILE A 187 -4.14 13.89 -13.19
C ILE A 187 -3.08 14.80 -12.60
N ILE A 188 -3.32 15.26 -11.39
CA ILE A 188 -2.50 16.26 -10.71
C ILE A 188 -1.84 15.62 -9.49
N LEU A 189 -0.50 15.58 -9.47
CA LEU A 189 0.22 15.14 -8.25
C LEU A 189 0.73 16.35 -7.47
N ILE A 190 0.50 16.35 -6.14
CA ILE A 190 1.01 17.36 -5.22
C ILE A 190 2.05 16.72 -4.30
N THR A 191 3.32 17.16 -4.40
CA THR A 191 4.41 16.64 -3.55
C THR A 191 5.58 17.61 -3.47
N ARG A 192 6.22 17.70 -2.31
CA ARG A 192 7.36 18.60 -2.03
C ARG A 192 8.60 18.29 -2.86
N GLN A 193 8.88 17.03 -3.15
CA GLN A 193 10.12 16.61 -3.80
C GLN A 193 10.02 16.75 -5.34
N GLN A 194 10.88 17.57 -5.92
CA GLN A 194 10.93 17.81 -7.37
C GLN A 194 11.15 16.52 -8.17
N SER A 195 12.04 15.63 -7.71
CA SER A 195 12.28 14.35 -8.38
C SER A 195 11.02 13.50 -8.51
N ARG A 196 10.19 13.47 -7.45
CA ARG A 196 8.91 12.74 -7.47
C ARG A 196 7.88 13.40 -8.37
N ARG A 197 7.86 14.74 -8.48
CA ARG A 197 7.03 15.46 -9.47
C ARG A 197 7.42 15.06 -10.91
N GLN A 198 8.72 15.01 -11.20
CA GLN A 198 9.21 14.57 -12.51
C GLN A 198 8.86 13.10 -12.80
N THR A 199 8.99 12.21 -11.80
CA THR A 199 8.57 10.82 -11.94
C THR A 199 7.07 10.71 -12.21
N ALA A 200 6.23 11.46 -11.51
CA ALA A 200 4.78 11.47 -11.74
C ALA A 200 4.39 11.88 -13.16
N LEU A 201 5.02 12.93 -13.70
CA LEU A 201 4.79 13.36 -15.07
C LEU A 201 5.14 12.27 -16.08
N ARG A 202 6.24 11.54 -15.88
CA ARG A 202 6.61 10.38 -16.72
C ARG A 202 5.60 9.24 -16.62
N LEU A 203 5.04 9.02 -15.42
CA LEU A 203 4.07 7.96 -15.16
C LEU A 203 2.63 8.32 -15.59
N GLY A 204 2.40 9.53 -16.11
CA GLY A 204 1.14 9.94 -16.71
C GLY A 204 0.35 10.98 -15.94
N ALA A 205 0.94 11.66 -14.94
CA ALA A 205 0.36 12.87 -14.40
C ALA A 205 0.39 13.99 -15.47
N THR A 206 -0.70 14.74 -15.62
CA THR A 206 -0.78 15.89 -16.52
C THR A 206 -0.13 17.12 -15.90
N HIS A 207 -0.21 17.21 -14.56
CA HIS A 207 0.37 18.30 -13.78
C HIS A 207 1.03 17.78 -12.50
N ALA A 208 2.04 18.50 -12.02
CA ALA A 208 2.68 18.18 -10.75
C ALA A 208 3.09 19.48 -10.02
N PHE A 209 2.55 19.68 -8.80
CA PHE A 209 2.73 20.90 -8.03
C PHE A 209 3.51 20.69 -6.74
N ASP A 210 4.23 21.75 -6.32
CA ASP A 210 4.74 21.83 -4.94
C ASP A 210 3.59 22.27 -4.02
N PRO A 211 3.43 21.70 -2.80
CA PRO A 211 2.41 22.11 -1.84
C PRO A 211 2.73 23.49 -1.22
N ALA A 212 2.64 24.54 -2.03
CA ALA A 212 2.71 25.92 -1.61
C ALA A 212 1.31 26.48 -1.35
N SER A 213 1.24 27.75 -0.89
CA SER A 213 -0.03 28.41 -0.57
C SER A 213 -0.98 28.52 -1.76
N GLU A 214 -0.45 28.64 -2.97
CA GLU A 214 -1.19 28.78 -4.21
C GLU A 214 -1.68 27.46 -4.81
N THR A 215 -1.29 26.31 -4.25
CA THR A 215 -1.56 24.98 -4.83
C THR A 215 -3.06 24.71 -4.97
N ILE A 216 -3.87 25.11 -4.00
CA ILE A 216 -5.34 24.97 -4.08
C ILE A 216 -5.88 25.77 -5.27
N ALA A 217 -5.41 27.02 -5.44
CA ALA A 217 -5.82 27.87 -6.56
C ALA A 217 -5.39 27.26 -7.90
N SER A 218 -4.15 26.76 -8.01
CA SER A 218 -3.63 26.12 -9.21
C SER A 218 -4.42 24.86 -9.59
N VAL A 219 -4.77 24.01 -8.61
CA VAL A 219 -5.63 22.85 -8.85
C VAL A 219 -7.00 23.29 -9.34
N ARG A 220 -7.60 24.30 -8.71
CA ARG A 220 -8.93 24.82 -9.11
C ARG A 220 -8.92 25.49 -10.48
N GLU A 221 -7.82 26.12 -10.87
CA GLU A 221 -7.64 26.70 -12.20
C GLU A 221 -7.59 25.61 -13.27
N VAL A 222 -6.69 24.62 -13.11
CA VAL A 222 -6.54 23.50 -14.05
C VAL A 222 -7.85 22.70 -14.19
N THR A 223 -8.54 22.46 -13.09
CA THR A 223 -9.78 21.68 -13.04
C THR A 223 -11.05 22.51 -13.22
N LYS A 224 -10.93 23.82 -13.48
CA LYS A 224 -12.06 24.75 -13.67
C LYS A 224 -13.07 24.76 -12.52
N GLY A 225 -12.57 24.77 -11.29
CA GLY A 225 -13.42 24.89 -10.09
C GLY A 225 -13.17 23.90 -8.98
N GLY A 226 -12.31 22.91 -9.17
CA GLY A 226 -11.92 21.87 -8.22
C GLY A 226 -11.90 20.49 -8.87
N ALA A 227 -11.17 19.55 -8.29
CA ALA A 227 -11.04 18.21 -8.82
C ALA A 227 -12.31 17.36 -8.57
N ASP A 228 -12.69 16.54 -9.54
CA ASP A 228 -13.79 15.55 -9.38
C ASP A 228 -13.47 14.56 -8.26
N VAL A 229 -12.24 14.14 -8.20
CA VAL A 229 -11.72 13.22 -7.17
C VAL A 229 -10.44 13.79 -6.57
N VAL A 230 -10.34 13.75 -5.25
CA VAL A 230 -9.11 14.04 -4.52
C VAL A 230 -8.71 12.80 -3.74
N ILE A 231 -7.48 12.33 -3.88
CA ILE A 231 -6.96 11.15 -3.16
C ILE A 231 -5.83 11.61 -2.24
N GLU A 232 -6.04 11.51 -0.93
CA GLU A 232 -5.04 11.85 0.06
C GLU A 232 -4.21 10.62 0.42
N CYS A 233 -2.90 10.64 0.11
CA CYS A 233 -1.95 9.53 0.27
C CYS A 233 -0.77 9.85 1.21
N ALA A 234 -0.74 11.03 1.81
CA ALA A 234 0.38 11.45 2.66
C ALA A 234 0.16 11.19 4.15
N GLY A 235 -1.11 11.12 4.60
CA GLY A 235 -1.47 10.85 5.98
C GLY A 235 -1.08 11.97 6.95
N VAL A 236 -1.11 13.24 6.53
CA VAL A 236 -0.80 14.39 7.38
C VAL A 236 -1.94 15.42 7.39
N SER A 237 -2.12 16.13 8.51
CA SER A 237 -3.25 17.05 8.70
C SER A 237 -3.36 18.11 7.61
N ASP A 238 -2.23 18.67 7.16
CA ASP A 238 -2.21 19.73 6.15
C ASP A 238 -2.73 19.25 4.78
N THR A 239 -2.40 18.02 4.38
CA THR A 239 -2.87 17.44 3.12
C THR A 239 -4.34 17.05 3.19
N LEU A 240 -4.82 16.62 4.36
CA LEU A 240 -6.23 16.35 4.60
C LEU A 240 -7.07 17.62 4.47
N GLN A 241 -6.66 18.70 5.12
CA GLN A 241 -7.38 19.98 5.07
C GLN A 241 -7.33 20.63 3.68
N SER A 242 -6.15 20.66 3.07
CA SER A 242 -5.98 21.24 1.73
C SER A 242 -6.72 20.42 0.67
N GLY A 243 -6.67 19.10 0.77
CA GLY A 243 -7.36 18.19 -0.16
C GLY A 243 -8.87 18.36 -0.16
N LEU A 244 -9.50 18.51 1.01
CA LEU A 244 -10.93 18.83 1.09
C LEU A 244 -11.31 20.12 0.35
N LYS A 245 -10.42 21.14 0.39
CA LYS A 245 -10.62 22.41 -0.33
C LYS A 245 -10.34 22.31 -1.83
N MET A 246 -9.65 21.26 -2.30
CA MET A 246 -9.37 21.03 -3.71
C MET A 246 -10.53 20.34 -4.44
N ALA A 247 -11.39 19.63 -3.73
CA ALA A 247 -12.56 18.99 -4.31
C ALA A 247 -13.57 20.02 -4.87
N ARG A 248 -14.16 19.72 -6.03
CA ARG A 248 -15.26 20.52 -6.55
C ARG A 248 -16.57 20.27 -5.79
N ARG A 249 -17.59 21.05 -6.06
CA ARG A 249 -18.96 20.74 -5.62
C ARG A 249 -19.43 19.39 -6.17
N GLY A 250 -19.97 18.55 -5.28
CA GLY A 250 -20.35 17.15 -5.60
C GLY A 250 -19.14 16.24 -5.89
N GLY A 251 -17.93 16.65 -5.51
CA GLY A 251 -16.70 15.87 -5.68
C GLY A 251 -16.51 14.80 -4.60
N THR A 252 -15.53 13.93 -4.82
CA THR A 252 -15.18 12.86 -3.88
C THR A 252 -13.80 13.11 -3.30
N PHE A 253 -13.68 13.05 -1.98
CA PHE A 253 -12.40 13.01 -1.25
C PHE A 253 -12.16 11.59 -0.72
N VAL A 254 -11.10 10.93 -1.19
CA VAL A 254 -10.69 9.61 -0.71
C VAL A 254 -9.62 9.77 0.36
N LEU A 255 -9.92 9.33 1.58
CA LEU A 255 -9.00 9.27 2.71
C LEU A 255 -8.27 7.93 2.66
N PHE A 256 -6.99 7.93 2.30
CA PHE A 256 -6.16 6.73 2.14
C PHE A 256 -4.90 6.77 3.01
N GLY A 257 -4.24 7.92 3.14
CA GLY A 257 -3.04 8.06 3.96
C GLY A 257 -3.30 7.75 5.43
N VAL A 258 -2.38 6.98 6.04
CA VAL A 258 -2.47 6.63 7.46
C VAL A 258 -1.98 7.80 8.32
N THR A 259 -2.88 8.38 9.10
CA THR A 259 -2.56 9.38 10.12
C THR A 259 -2.34 8.67 11.47
N PRO A 260 -1.38 9.09 12.29
CA PRO A 260 -1.22 8.52 13.63
C PRO A 260 -2.51 8.59 14.45
N ALA A 261 -2.76 7.56 15.26
CA ALA A 261 -3.94 7.50 16.11
C ALA A 261 -4.01 8.72 17.06
N GLY A 262 -5.19 9.30 17.24
CA GLY A 262 -5.43 10.45 18.09
C GLY A 262 -5.13 11.81 17.44
N VAL A 263 -4.67 11.85 16.20
CA VAL A 263 -4.54 13.12 15.47
C VAL A 263 -5.92 13.59 15.01
N GLU A 264 -6.29 14.80 15.42
CA GLU A 264 -7.53 15.46 15.02
C GLU A 264 -7.27 16.41 13.85
N VAL A 265 -8.17 16.41 12.87
CA VAL A 265 -8.12 17.32 11.73
C VAL A 265 -9.41 18.13 11.68
N PRO A 266 -9.34 19.48 11.80
CA PRO A 266 -10.54 20.31 11.75
C PRO A 266 -11.12 20.32 10.33
N VAL A 267 -12.43 20.15 10.24
CA VAL A 267 -13.21 20.29 9.02
C VAL A 267 -14.26 21.41 9.19
N LEU A 268 -14.69 22.01 8.09
CA LEU A 268 -15.76 23.00 8.07
C LEU A 268 -17.07 22.33 7.67
N PRO A 269 -17.96 21.97 8.61
CA PRO A 269 -19.18 21.23 8.30
C PRO A 269 -20.10 21.95 7.31
N PHE A 270 -20.17 23.28 7.41
CA PHE A 270 -20.95 24.08 6.47
C PHE A 270 -20.45 23.93 5.04
N ASP A 271 -19.11 23.98 4.82
CA ASP A 271 -18.53 23.83 3.50
C ASP A 271 -18.77 22.43 2.93
N LEU A 272 -18.67 21.39 3.76
CA LEU A 272 -18.99 20.03 3.33
C LEU A 272 -20.45 19.89 2.92
N LEU A 273 -21.36 20.48 3.69
CA LEU A 273 -22.80 20.42 3.44
C LEU A 273 -23.18 21.14 2.13
N VAL A 274 -22.76 22.40 1.96
CA VAL A 274 -23.19 23.21 0.80
C VAL A 274 -22.48 22.82 -0.50
N ASN A 275 -21.35 22.14 -0.40
CA ASN A 275 -20.62 21.63 -1.55
C ASN A 275 -20.90 20.14 -1.82
N GLU A 276 -21.63 19.42 -0.94
CA GLU A 276 -21.92 18.00 -1.05
C GLU A 276 -20.66 17.16 -1.35
N VAL A 277 -19.57 17.39 -0.60
CA VAL A 277 -18.34 16.65 -0.80
C VAL A 277 -18.42 15.31 -0.09
N ASP A 278 -18.31 14.21 -0.86
CA ASP A 278 -18.24 12.85 -0.34
C ASP A 278 -16.86 12.55 0.27
N ILE A 279 -16.81 12.20 1.55
CA ILE A 279 -15.58 11.68 2.19
C ILE A 279 -15.65 10.15 2.23
N ARG A 280 -14.72 9.48 1.57
CA ARG A 280 -14.68 8.02 1.44
C ARG A 280 -13.36 7.45 1.96
N PRO A 281 -13.33 6.85 3.16
CA PRO A 281 -12.14 6.16 3.64
C PRO A 281 -11.93 4.85 2.87
N ALA A 282 -10.66 4.55 2.57
CA ALA A 282 -10.25 3.29 1.94
C ALA A 282 -9.18 2.62 2.82
N TYR A 283 -9.57 1.53 3.49
CA TYR A 283 -8.72 0.80 4.43
C TYR A 283 -8.43 -0.60 3.91
N LEU A 284 -7.14 -0.93 3.77
CA LEU A 284 -6.63 -2.21 3.27
C LEU A 284 -7.13 -2.56 1.85
N ASN A 285 -7.20 -3.85 1.53
CA ASN A 285 -7.35 -4.39 0.17
C ASN A 285 -8.44 -5.47 0.05
N PRO A 286 -9.70 -5.24 0.51
CA PRO A 286 -10.73 -6.27 0.49
C PRO A 286 -11.00 -6.78 -0.93
N PHE A 287 -10.69 -8.07 -1.17
CA PHE A 287 -10.87 -8.77 -2.46
C PHE A 287 -10.15 -8.17 -3.68
N THR A 288 -9.18 -7.26 -3.49
CA THR A 288 -8.50 -6.60 -4.60
C THR A 288 -7.13 -7.22 -4.94
N HIS A 289 -6.61 -8.12 -4.10
CA HIS A 289 -5.26 -8.68 -4.29
C HIS A 289 -5.14 -9.50 -5.59
N SER A 290 -6.16 -10.28 -5.96
CA SER A 290 -6.17 -11.01 -7.24
C SER A 290 -6.12 -10.09 -8.46
N ARG A 291 -6.82 -8.94 -8.40
CA ARG A 291 -6.76 -7.90 -9.44
C ARG A 291 -5.38 -7.27 -9.52
N ALA A 292 -4.76 -7.00 -8.37
CA ALA A 292 -3.40 -6.47 -8.30
C ALA A 292 -2.39 -7.44 -8.90
N ALA A 293 -2.44 -8.72 -8.53
CA ALA A 293 -1.60 -9.77 -9.11
C ALA A 293 -1.75 -9.85 -10.64
N ALA A 294 -2.98 -9.78 -11.16
CA ALA A 294 -3.24 -9.76 -12.59
C ALA A 294 -2.69 -8.50 -13.28
N MET A 295 -2.79 -7.33 -12.66
CA MET A 295 -2.25 -6.07 -13.20
C MET A 295 -0.72 -6.09 -13.21
N VAL A 296 -0.08 -6.59 -12.15
CA VAL A 296 1.38 -6.79 -12.10
C VAL A 296 1.82 -7.75 -13.22
N ALA A 297 1.12 -8.87 -13.38
CA ALA A 297 1.42 -9.86 -14.41
C ALA A 297 1.25 -9.32 -15.84
N SER A 298 0.33 -8.39 -16.06
CA SER A 298 0.08 -7.81 -17.39
C SER A 298 1.13 -6.81 -17.85
N GLY A 299 2.00 -6.30 -16.95
CA GLY A 299 2.95 -5.25 -17.26
C GLY A 299 2.32 -3.87 -17.54
N ALA A 300 1.05 -3.65 -17.13
CA ALA A 300 0.33 -2.39 -17.37
C ALA A 300 0.89 -1.21 -16.56
N LEU A 301 1.76 -1.46 -15.59
CA LEU A 301 2.33 -0.49 -14.67
C LEU A 301 3.86 -0.42 -14.81
N GLU A 302 4.42 0.76 -14.75
CA GLU A 302 5.86 1.02 -14.72
C GLU A 302 6.37 0.92 -13.27
N LEU A 303 6.61 -0.32 -12.79
CA LEU A 303 7.00 -0.59 -11.41
C LEU A 303 8.49 -0.34 -11.16
N ASP A 304 9.36 -0.60 -12.15
CA ASP A 304 10.81 -0.38 -12.03
C ASP A 304 11.16 1.07 -11.72
N ALA A 305 10.39 2.02 -12.27
CA ALA A 305 10.55 3.44 -11.99
C ALA A 305 10.32 3.84 -10.52
N LEU A 306 9.70 2.95 -9.74
CA LEU A 306 9.39 3.15 -8.32
C LEU A 306 10.46 2.56 -7.40
N VAL A 307 11.26 1.60 -7.85
CA VAL A 307 12.31 0.97 -7.05
C VAL A 307 13.54 1.88 -7.00
N THR A 308 13.87 2.36 -5.81
CA THR A 308 14.99 3.30 -5.63
C THR A 308 16.17 2.72 -4.88
N LYS A 309 15.97 1.62 -4.16
CA LYS A 309 17.03 0.94 -3.40
C LYS A 309 16.70 -0.55 -3.26
N THR A 310 17.74 -1.40 -3.31
CA THR A 310 17.67 -2.81 -2.93
C THR A 310 18.68 -3.06 -1.82
N ILE A 311 18.27 -3.78 -0.78
CA ILE A 311 19.06 -4.05 0.43
C ILE A 311 18.97 -5.52 0.84
N GLY A 312 19.88 -5.96 1.72
CA GLY A 312 19.78 -7.23 2.42
C GLY A 312 18.96 -7.13 3.73
N LEU A 313 18.74 -8.27 4.40
CA LEU A 313 18.06 -8.30 5.70
C LEU A 313 18.81 -7.49 6.77
N GLU A 314 20.13 -7.46 6.71
CA GLU A 314 21.01 -6.75 7.65
C GLU A 314 20.78 -5.24 7.68
N GLU A 315 20.30 -4.64 6.60
CA GLU A 315 20.06 -3.20 6.49
C GLU A 315 18.62 -2.79 6.87
N VAL A 316 17.70 -3.75 7.01
CA VAL A 316 16.27 -3.47 7.24
C VAL A 316 16.05 -2.61 8.49
N ALA A 317 16.73 -2.96 9.60
CA ALA A 317 16.60 -2.23 10.85
C ALA A 317 16.99 -0.75 10.71
N ASP A 318 18.06 -0.46 9.99
CA ASP A 318 18.52 0.91 9.74
C ASP A 318 17.53 1.67 8.84
N VAL A 319 17.04 1.04 7.78
CA VAL A 319 16.11 1.69 6.84
C VAL A 319 14.76 1.94 7.48
N VAL A 320 14.23 1.02 8.29
CA VAL A 320 12.95 1.19 9.00
C VAL A 320 13.08 2.18 10.15
N GLY A 321 14.18 2.14 10.90
CA GLY A 321 14.41 3.00 12.06
C GLY A 321 14.66 4.47 11.72
N ASN A 322 15.09 4.77 10.49
CA ASN A 322 15.41 6.14 10.05
C ASN A 322 14.34 6.72 9.12
N ALA A 323 14.32 8.04 8.99
CA ALA A 323 13.48 8.71 8.02
C ALA A 323 13.88 8.34 6.58
N PRO A 324 12.92 8.27 5.63
CA PRO A 324 13.24 8.04 4.22
C PRO A 324 14.25 9.04 3.68
N LEU A 325 15.22 8.58 2.91
CA LEU A 325 16.19 9.46 2.26
C LEU A 325 15.51 10.31 1.16
N PRO A 326 16.08 11.49 0.83
CA PRO A 326 15.63 12.28 -0.30
C PRO A 326 15.63 11.43 -1.58
N GLY A 327 14.49 11.38 -2.30
CA GLY A 327 14.35 10.57 -3.51
C GLY A 327 13.96 9.11 -3.28
N GLU A 328 14.00 8.60 -2.06
CA GLU A 328 13.56 7.24 -1.75
C GLU A 328 12.06 7.08 -2.00
N ILE A 329 11.66 6.12 -2.84
CA ILE A 329 10.26 5.80 -3.18
C ILE A 329 9.92 4.42 -2.64
N LYS A 330 10.56 3.37 -3.18
CA LYS A 330 10.39 1.97 -2.72
C LYS A 330 11.74 1.34 -2.48
N VAL A 331 11.90 0.77 -1.30
CA VAL A 331 13.06 -0.06 -0.94
C VAL A 331 12.64 -1.52 -1.00
N ILE A 332 13.42 -2.32 -1.70
CA ILE A 332 13.25 -3.77 -1.84
C ILE A 332 14.28 -4.47 -0.97
N VAL A 333 13.84 -5.44 -0.21
CA VAL A 333 14.65 -6.34 0.62
C VAL A 333 14.82 -7.68 -0.10
N ARG A 334 16.06 -8.17 -0.20
CA ARG A 334 16.36 -9.54 -0.64
C ARG A 334 16.92 -10.32 0.55
N PRO A 335 16.18 -11.28 1.09
CA PRO A 335 16.61 -12.10 2.24
C PRO A 335 17.83 -12.96 2.00
#